data_209e22aff85d81a7a9a2cbc04b97e3e2
#
_entry.id   209e22aff85d81a7a9a2cbc04b97e3e2
#
_cell.length_a   1.000
_cell.length_b   1.000
_cell.length_c   1.000
_cell.angle_alpha   90.00
_cell.angle_beta   90.00
_cell.angle_gamma   90.00
#
_symmetry.space_group_name_H-M   'P 1'
#
loop_
_entity.id
_entity.type
_entity.pdbx_description
1 polymer ?
#
loop_
_entity_poly.entity_id
_entity_poly.type
_entity_poly.pdbx_seq_one_letter_code
_entity_poly.pdbx_strand_id
1 'polypeptide(L)'
;QQRLKELGYYDGEVDGDFGGGTEEAVRLYQRQNGLDVDGIAAEKTFASLYSDNARQVTITPTPDPAQMPLLVNREHPVGADYEPDDLVKLKNVMPSSLVTVKGSDIEGDRTAANAMIEMFEAAKADGVTGWQISAGYRSYEYQQELFDEQVAEYRAEGFTQEKAVSATRNTVADPGASEHHTGLAFDITVAGTIFKGTEQQIWLHKHCWDYGFIIRYQEDKEDITGFLAECWHIRYVGLPHSTEMRDRNLCLEEYLGEA
;
A
#
# COMPACT_ATOMS: atom_id res chain seq x y z
N GLN A 1 -4.12 8.09 29.75
CA GLN A 1 -4.73 9.32 29.16
C GLN A 1 -3.79 10.51 29.22
N GLN A 2 -3.26 10.90 30.40
CA GLN A 2 -2.40 12.07 30.52
C GLN A 2 -1.20 12.02 29.55
N ARG A 3 -0.49 10.89 29.50
CA ARG A 3 0.67 10.74 28.63
C ARG A 3 0.31 10.72 27.13
N LEU A 4 -0.81 10.07 26.76
CA LEU A 4 -1.33 10.11 25.41
C LEU A 4 -1.71 11.55 25.00
N LYS A 5 -2.25 12.34 25.92
CA LYS A 5 -2.60 13.75 25.69
C LYS A 5 -1.33 14.62 25.51
N GLU A 6 -0.31 14.40 26.32
CA GLU A 6 0.99 15.10 26.17
C GLU A 6 1.67 14.81 24.83
N LEU A 7 1.50 13.60 24.32
CA LEU A 7 2.02 13.18 23.02
C LEU A 7 1.09 13.52 21.86
N GLY A 8 -0.10 14.09 22.15
CA GLY A 8 -1.09 14.53 21.16
C GLY A 8 -2.05 13.45 20.62
N TYR A 9 -1.99 12.22 21.16
CA TYR A 9 -2.87 11.11 20.73
C TYR A 9 -4.28 11.15 21.33
N TYR A 10 -4.50 11.92 22.40
CA TYR A 10 -5.76 12.02 23.11
C TYR A 10 -6.15 13.47 23.35
N ASP A 11 -7.37 13.85 23.00
CA ASP A 11 -7.91 15.21 23.16
C ASP A 11 -9.02 15.30 24.21
N GLY A 12 -9.51 14.15 24.69
CA GLY A 12 -10.55 14.06 25.70
C GLY A 12 -10.15 14.53 27.10
N GLU A 13 -11.09 14.42 28.05
CA GLU A 13 -10.80 14.68 29.47
C GLU A 13 -9.97 13.54 30.07
N VAL A 14 -9.06 13.90 30.96
CA VAL A 14 -8.26 12.94 31.73
C VAL A 14 -9.05 12.60 33.01
N ASP A 15 -10.04 11.72 32.86
CA ASP A 15 -11.02 11.35 33.90
C ASP A 15 -10.67 10.05 34.64
N GLY A 16 -9.68 9.30 34.15
CA GLY A 16 -9.26 8.02 34.69
C GLY A 16 -10.06 6.83 34.17
N ASP A 17 -11.10 7.06 33.34
CA ASP A 17 -11.91 6.02 32.76
C ASP A 17 -11.36 5.58 31.40
N PHE A 18 -11.15 4.27 31.21
CA PHE A 18 -10.70 3.70 29.95
C PHE A 18 -11.91 3.44 29.03
N GLY A 19 -12.45 4.52 28.44
CA GLY A 19 -13.54 4.47 27.46
C GLY A 19 -13.05 4.35 26.02
N GLY A 20 -14.00 4.35 25.05
CA GLY A 20 -13.71 4.19 23.61
C GLY A 20 -12.70 5.19 23.06
N GLY A 21 -12.77 6.48 23.46
CA GLY A 21 -11.79 7.49 23.04
C GLY A 21 -10.36 7.22 23.56
N THR A 22 -10.25 6.65 24.77
CA THR A 22 -8.92 6.24 25.28
C THR A 22 -8.39 5.01 24.54
N GLU A 23 -9.26 4.04 24.23
CA GLU A 23 -8.89 2.86 23.45
C GLU A 23 -8.42 3.27 22.04
N GLU A 24 -9.15 4.16 21.38
CA GLU A 24 -8.78 4.66 20.06
C GLU A 24 -7.43 5.37 20.08
N ALA A 25 -7.18 6.23 21.06
CA ALA A 25 -5.90 6.89 21.25
C ALA A 25 -4.74 5.89 21.50
N VAL A 26 -5.01 4.81 22.24
CA VAL A 26 -4.04 3.72 22.45
C VAL A 26 -3.77 3.00 21.14
N ARG A 27 -4.77 2.66 20.35
CA ARG A 27 -4.61 2.02 19.04
C ARG A 27 -3.80 2.90 18.08
N LEU A 28 -4.09 4.19 18.02
CA LEU A 28 -3.34 5.15 17.19
C LEU A 28 -1.88 5.24 17.65
N TYR A 29 -1.63 5.35 18.97
CA TYR A 29 -0.28 5.32 19.53
C TYR A 29 0.47 4.04 19.14
N GLN A 30 -0.16 2.88 19.34
CA GLN A 30 0.43 1.59 19.02
C GLN A 30 0.84 1.50 17.54
N ARG A 31 -0.05 1.93 16.61
CA ARG A 31 0.25 1.96 15.16
C ARG A 31 1.47 2.83 14.85
N GLN A 32 1.46 4.09 15.29
CA GLN A 32 2.53 5.04 14.98
C GLN A 32 3.87 4.73 15.67
N ASN A 33 3.85 3.89 16.71
CA ASN A 33 5.05 3.45 17.42
C ASN A 33 5.44 1.99 17.12
N GLY A 34 4.79 1.34 16.16
CA GLY A 34 5.14 -0.01 15.70
C GLY A 34 4.89 -1.12 16.73
N LEU A 35 3.88 -0.97 17.56
CA LEU A 35 3.43 -1.98 18.54
C LEU A 35 2.28 -2.82 17.97
N ASP A 36 1.96 -3.94 18.65
CA ASP A 36 0.74 -4.71 18.37
C ASP A 36 -0.49 -3.82 18.62
N VAL A 37 -1.38 -3.67 17.62
CA VAL A 37 -2.53 -2.75 17.67
C VAL A 37 -3.73 -3.48 18.26
N ASP A 38 -3.74 -3.70 19.57
CA ASP A 38 -4.80 -4.39 20.30
C ASP A 38 -5.71 -3.44 21.11
N GLY A 39 -5.36 -2.14 21.18
CA GLY A 39 -6.06 -1.14 21.97
C GLY A 39 -5.87 -1.30 23.48
N ILE A 40 -4.96 -2.19 23.90
CA ILE A 40 -4.75 -2.48 25.33
C ILE A 40 -3.49 -1.77 25.83
N ALA A 41 -3.64 -0.91 26.81
CA ALA A 41 -2.50 -0.26 27.46
C ALA A 41 -1.83 -1.23 28.46
N ALA A 42 -1.19 -2.29 27.93
CA ALA A 42 -0.44 -3.27 28.68
C ALA A 42 1.06 -2.89 28.80
N GLU A 43 1.84 -3.79 29.39
CA GLU A 43 3.26 -3.55 29.74
C GLU A 43 4.10 -2.99 28.57
N LYS A 44 3.98 -3.58 27.36
CA LYS A 44 4.71 -3.11 26.17
C LYS A 44 4.30 -1.69 25.76
N THR A 45 3.00 -1.40 25.80
CA THR A 45 2.47 -0.08 25.45
C THR A 45 2.91 0.96 26.48
N PHE A 46 2.84 0.65 27.78
CA PHE A 46 3.34 1.56 28.82
C PHE A 46 4.84 1.77 28.74
N ALA A 47 5.62 0.72 28.53
CA ALA A 47 7.08 0.85 28.37
C ALA A 47 7.45 1.78 27.20
N SER A 48 6.74 1.69 26.08
CA SER A 48 6.90 2.58 24.94
C SER A 48 6.47 4.00 25.25
N LEU A 49 5.27 4.21 25.82
CA LEU A 49 4.70 5.53 26.15
C LEU A 49 5.61 6.37 27.06
N TYR A 50 6.31 5.73 27.97
CA TYR A 50 7.20 6.41 28.93
C TYR A 50 8.67 6.30 28.57
N SER A 51 9.00 5.78 27.39
CA SER A 51 10.37 5.77 26.87
C SER A 51 10.78 7.15 26.34
N ASP A 52 12.09 7.39 26.26
CA ASP A 52 12.66 8.59 25.63
C ASP A 52 12.41 8.62 24.10
N ASN A 53 12.04 7.49 23.50
CA ASN A 53 11.76 7.32 22.08
C ASN A 53 10.25 7.42 21.76
N ALA A 54 9.39 7.72 22.74
CA ALA A 54 7.96 7.89 22.51
C ALA A 54 7.71 9.05 21.52
N ARG A 55 7.19 8.74 20.36
CA ARG A 55 6.92 9.74 19.32
C ARG A 55 5.67 10.54 19.67
N GLN A 56 5.70 11.84 19.37
CA GLN A 56 4.47 12.65 19.33
C GLN A 56 3.58 12.19 18.17
N VAL A 57 2.27 12.38 18.33
CA VAL A 57 1.33 12.10 17.25
C VAL A 57 1.74 12.87 15.99
N THR A 58 1.81 12.17 14.89
CA THR A 58 1.90 12.83 13.59
C THR A 58 0.49 13.24 13.20
N ILE A 59 0.14 14.51 13.43
CA ILE A 59 -1.13 15.07 12.93
C ILE A 59 -0.95 15.22 11.44
N THR A 60 -1.62 14.35 10.69
CA THR A 60 -1.71 14.46 9.25
C THR A 60 -2.67 15.61 8.93
N PRO A 61 -2.25 16.68 8.22
CA PRO A 61 -3.18 17.69 7.76
C PRO A 61 -4.32 17.05 6.97
N THR A 62 -5.56 17.57 7.11
CA THR A 62 -6.65 17.10 6.25
C THR A 62 -6.22 17.28 4.79
N PRO A 63 -6.27 16.22 3.97
CA PRO A 63 -5.81 16.29 2.59
C PRO A 63 -6.57 17.37 1.82
N ASP A 64 -5.84 18.10 0.97
CA ASP A 64 -6.47 19.04 0.04
C ASP A 64 -7.30 18.24 -0.98
N PRO A 65 -8.60 18.47 -1.11
CA PRO A 65 -9.44 17.79 -2.09
C PRO A 65 -8.90 17.86 -3.53
N ALA A 66 -8.13 18.90 -3.86
CA ALA A 66 -7.47 19.05 -5.16
C ALA A 66 -6.24 18.14 -5.34
N GLN A 67 -5.78 17.48 -4.28
CA GLN A 67 -4.62 16.59 -4.26
C GLN A 67 -4.99 15.15 -3.91
N MET A 68 -6.27 14.81 -3.94
CA MET A 68 -6.73 13.45 -3.64
C MET A 68 -6.14 12.44 -4.62
N PRO A 69 -5.76 11.24 -4.15
CA PRO A 69 -5.22 10.20 -5.02
C PRO A 69 -6.20 9.80 -6.13
N LEU A 70 -5.66 9.57 -7.33
CA LEU A 70 -6.45 9.07 -8.45
C LEU A 70 -6.90 7.62 -8.16
N LEU A 71 -8.21 7.37 -8.16
CA LEU A 71 -8.77 6.03 -8.14
C LEU A 71 -8.80 5.47 -9.57
N VAL A 72 -8.25 4.27 -9.72
CA VAL A 72 -8.36 3.49 -10.95
C VAL A 72 -8.83 2.08 -10.59
N ASN A 73 -10.01 1.73 -11.05
CA ASN A 73 -10.61 0.40 -10.88
C ASN A 73 -11.66 0.17 -12.00
N ARG A 74 -12.49 -0.85 -11.89
CA ARG A 74 -13.53 -1.16 -12.93
C ARG A 74 -14.55 -0.06 -13.10
N GLU A 75 -14.86 0.66 -12.05
CA GLU A 75 -15.88 1.72 -12.05
C GLU A 75 -15.27 3.07 -12.45
N HIS A 76 -13.95 3.21 -12.29
CA HIS A 76 -13.17 4.39 -12.62
C HIS A 76 -12.00 4.02 -13.58
N PRO A 77 -12.27 3.53 -14.78
CA PRO A 77 -11.21 3.15 -15.71
C PRO A 77 -10.57 4.39 -16.34
N VAL A 78 -9.27 4.29 -16.61
CA VAL A 78 -8.58 5.27 -17.48
C VAL A 78 -8.81 4.94 -18.96
N GLY A 79 -8.73 5.96 -19.82
CA GLY A 79 -8.84 5.77 -21.27
C GLY A 79 -7.63 5.04 -21.87
N ALA A 80 -7.80 4.49 -23.09
CA ALA A 80 -6.71 3.81 -23.79
C ALA A 80 -5.55 4.77 -24.19
N ASP A 81 -5.84 6.05 -24.22
CA ASP A 81 -4.89 7.13 -24.51
C ASP A 81 -4.25 7.76 -23.23
N TYR A 82 -4.53 7.17 -22.06
CA TYR A 82 -3.96 7.64 -20.82
C TYR A 82 -2.48 7.28 -20.73
N GLU A 83 -1.64 8.30 -20.57
CA GLU A 83 -0.20 8.16 -20.34
C GLU A 83 0.19 9.00 -19.12
N PRO A 84 0.95 8.46 -18.16
CA PRO A 84 1.53 9.25 -17.06
C PRO A 84 2.57 10.26 -17.56
N ASP A 85 2.61 11.44 -16.95
CA ASP A 85 3.46 12.56 -17.41
C ASP A 85 4.97 12.35 -17.16
N ASP A 86 5.38 11.63 -16.10
CA ASP A 86 6.80 11.50 -15.72
C ASP A 86 7.22 10.05 -15.41
N LEU A 87 7.16 9.22 -16.44
CA LEU A 87 7.65 7.84 -16.35
C LEU A 87 9.18 7.80 -16.45
N VAL A 88 9.80 6.97 -15.62
CA VAL A 88 11.23 6.68 -15.63
C VAL A 88 11.49 5.18 -15.68
N LYS A 89 12.53 4.75 -16.40
CA LYS A 89 13.00 3.36 -16.34
C LYS A 89 13.60 3.10 -14.97
N LEU A 90 12.96 2.24 -14.19
CA LEU A 90 13.36 1.97 -12.81
C LEU A 90 14.79 1.45 -12.70
N LYS A 91 15.25 0.65 -13.69
CA LYS A 91 16.64 0.17 -13.74
C LYS A 91 17.68 1.29 -13.78
N ASN A 92 17.32 2.46 -14.29
CA ASN A 92 18.22 3.60 -14.41
C ASN A 92 18.27 4.48 -13.17
N VAL A 93 17.22 4.46 -12.35
CA VAL A 93 17.08 5.35 -11.19
C VAL A 93 17.19 4.62 -9.85
N MET A 94 16.80 3.34 -9.80
CA MET A 94 16.86 2.55 -8.57
C MET A 94 18.29 2.09 -8.28
N PRO A 95 18.86 2.37 -7.09
CA PRO A 95 20.18 1.88 -6.71
C PRO A 95 20.20 0.34 -6.62
N SER A 96 21.05 -0.31 -7.42
CA SER A 96 21.19 -1.77 -7.41
C SER A 96 21.69 -2.35 -6.08
N SER A 97 22.21 -1.50 -5.20
CA SER A 97 22.58 -1.86 -3.81
C SER A 97 21.39 -1.94 -2.85
N LEU A 98 20.21 -1.53 -3.28
CA LEU A 98 18.96 -1.54 -2.50
C LEU A 98 17.98 -2.57 -3.04
N VAL A 99 17.78 -2.59 -4.36
CA VAL A 99 16.73 -3.39 -5.01
C VAL A 99 17.17 -3.87 -6.39
N THR A 100 16.70 -5.04 -6.80
CA THR A 100 16.83 -5.55 -8.16
C THR A 100 15.58 -5.24 -8.97
N VAL A 101 15.71 -4.69 -10.16
CA VAL A 101 14.59 -4.50 -11.09
C VAL A 101 14.57 -5.68 -12.07
N LYS A 102 13.45 -6.42 -12.15
CA LYS A 102 13.30 -7.59 -13.02
C LYS A 102 13.17 -7.15 -14.49
N GLY A 103 14.20 -7.39 -15.28
CA GLY A 103 14.22 -6.94 -16.69
C GLY A 103 14.75 -5.51 -16.85
N SER A 104 14.66 -4.99 -18.09
CA SER A 104 15.23 -3.69 -18.46
C SER A 104 14.20 -2.56 -18.63
N ASP A 105 12.94 -2.92 -18.81
CA ASP A 105 11.93 -2.02 -19.37
C ASP A 105 10.78 -1.71 -18.40
N ILE A 106 10.94 -2.10 -17.11
CA ILE A 106 9.97 -1.71 -16.07
C ILE A 106 10.12 -0.21 -15.82
N GLU A 107 9.02 0.51 -15.99
CA GLU A 107 8.89 1.94 -15.76
C GLU A 107 7.97 2.23 -14.57
N GLY A 108 8.06 3.43 -14.03
CA GLY A 108 7.20 3.93 -12.97
C GLY A 108 7.29 5.44 -12.86
N ASP A 109 6.35 6.05 -12.15
CA ASP A 109 6.37 7.47 -11.85
C ASP A 109 7.63 7.86 -11.06
N ARG A 110 8.24 8.98 -11.41
CA ARG A 110 9.49 9.44 -10.80
C ARG A 110 9.34 9.75 -9.30
N THR A 111 8.22 10.36 -8.90
CA THR A 111 7.98 10.71 -7.50
C THR A 111 7.81 9.45 -6.67
N ALA A 112 7.05 8.47 -7.16
CA ALA A 112 6.90 7.18 -6.53
C ALA A 112 8.22 6.40 -6.47
N ALA A 113 9.04 6.46 -7.54
CA ALA A 113 10.37 5.84 -7.55
C ALA A 113 11.30 6.44 -6.49
N ASN A 114 11.30 7.76 -6.32
CA ASN A 114 12.10 8.43 -5.28
C ASN A 114 11.65 8.03 -3.87
N ALA A 115 10.34 8.02 -3.60
CA ALA A 115 9.79 7.56 -2.33
C ALA A 115 10.15 6.09 -2.04
N MET A 116 10.17 5.25 -3.08
CA MET A 116 10.57 3.83 -2.98
C MET A 116 12.06 3.67 -2.64
N ILE A 117 12.93 4.55 -3.14
CA ILE A 117 14.36 4.56 -2.77
C ILE A 117 14.49 4.84 -1.27
N GLU A 118 13.82 5.89 -0.76
CA GLU A 118 13.84 6.22 0.68
C GLU A 118 13.32 5.05 1.53
N MET A 119 12.25 4.39 1.09
CA MET A 119 11.68 3.21 1.74
C MET A 119 12.69 2.05 1.80
N PHE A 120 13.38 1.72 0.71
CA PHE A 120 14.37 0.64 0.69
C PHE A 120 15.66 0.99 1.42
N GLU A 121 16.04 2.27 1.50
CA GLU A 121 17.15 2.73 2.36
C GLU A 121 16.84 2.49 3.84
N ALA A 122 15.62 2.80 4.28
CA ALA A 122 15.17 2.51 5.63
C ALA A 122 15.10 1.00 5.91
N ALA A 123 14.57 0.21 4.99
CA ALA A 123 14.56 -1.24 5.11
C ALA A 123 15.98 -1.81 5.28
N LYS A 124 16.93 -1.30 4.50
CA LYS A 124 18.34 -1.69 4.60
C LYS A 124 18.96 -1.29 5.95
N ALA A 125 18.61 -0.13 6.48
CA ALA A 125 19.04 0.29 7.80
C ALA A 125 18.52 -0.63 8.92
N ASP A 126 17.30 -1.18 8.73
CA ASP A 126 16.70 -2.19 9.61
C ASP A 126 17.22 -3.62 9.35
N GLY A 127 18.16 -3.79 8.40
CA GLY A 127 18.77 -5.07 8.05
C GLY A 127 17.96 -5.90 7.03
N VAL A 128 16.86 -5.37 6.49
CA VAL A 128 16.02 -6.08 5.52
C VAL A 128 16.41 -5.70 4.10
N THR A 129 16.89 -6.67 3.34
CA THR A 129 17.46 -6.51 2.00
C THR A 129 16.96 -7.59 1.03
N GLY A 130 17.46 -7.60 -0.22
CA GLY A 130 17.09 -8.65 -1.19
C GLY A 130 15.79 -8.39 -1.92
N TRP A 131 15.37 -7.14 -2.01
CA TRP A 131 14.16 -6.71 -2.69
C TRP A 131 14.23 -6.86 -4.20
N GLN A 132 13.10 -7.13 -4.82
CA GLN A 132 12.93 -7.11 -6.27
C GLN A 132 11.66 -6.36 -6.64
N ILE A 133 11.75 -5.46 -7.63
CA ILE A 133 10.59 -4.88 -8.32
C ILE A 133 10.32 -5.78 -9.53
N SER A 134 9.16 -6.41 -9.60
CA SER A 134 8.79 -7.34 -10.66
C SER A 134 7.81 -6.77 -11.68
N ALA A 135 7.05 -5.72 -11.33
CA ALA A 135 6.22 -4.96 -12.25
C ALA A 135 6.12 -3.48 -11.81
N GLY A 136 5.81 -2.62 -12.76
CA GLY A 136 5.53 -1.20 -12.61
C GLY A 136 4.50 -0.76 -13.62
N TYR A 137 4.73 0.34 -14.36
CA TYR A 137 3.83 0.81 -15.40
C TYR A 137 3.51 -0.28 -16.43
N ARG A 138 2.24 -0.31 -16.85
CA ARG A 138 1.74 -1.16 -17.94
C ARG A 138 0.91 -0.30 -18.90
N SER A 139 1.20 -0.37 -20.20
CA SER A 139 0.34 0.25 -21.20
C SER A 139 -1.03 -0.43 -21.26
N TYR A 140 -2.01 0.26 -21.85
CA TYR A 140 -3.34 -0.29 -22.05
C TYR A 140 -3.29 -1.59 -22.88
N GLU A 141 -2.49 -1.60 -23.97
CA GLU A 141 -2.34 -2.75 -24.88
C GLU A 141 -1.72 -3.93 -24.15
N TYR A 142 -0.68 -3.69 -23.34
CA TYR A 142 -0.04 -4.77 -22.58
C TYR A 142 -0.99 -5.36 -21.52
N GLN A 143 -1.80 -4.54 -20.88
CA GLN A 143 -2.83 -5.03 -19.95
C GLN A 143 -3.91 -5.84 -20.66
N GLN A 144 -4.29 -5.45 -21.90
CA GLN A 144 -5.22 -6.22 -22.73
C GLN A 144 -4.64 -7.60 -23.08
N GLU A 145 -3.35 -7.65 -23.47
CA GLU A 145 -2.67 -8.92 -23.74
C GLU A 145 -2.68 -9.84 -22.51
N LEU A 146 -2.32 -9.33 -21.34
CA LEU A 146 -2.35 -10.09 -20.08
C LEU A 146 -3.74 -10.62 -19.73
N PHE A 147 -4.76 -9.80 -19.93
CA PHE A 147 -6.14 -10.19 -19.69
C PHE A 147 -6.60 -11.30 -20.63
N ASP A 148 -6.32 -11.13 -21.93
CA ASP A 148 -6.69 -12.10 -22.96
C ASP A 148 -5.95 -13.43 -22.80
N GLU A 149 -4.68 -13.40 -22.43
CA GLU A 149 -3.88 -14.59 -22.11
C GLU A 149 -4.49 -15.36 -20.93
N GLN A 150 -4.84 -14.68 -19.83
CA GLN A 150 -5.44 -15.33 -18.67
C GLN A 150 -6.83 -15.90 -18.97
N VAL A 151 -7.63 -15.21 -19.77
CA VAL A 151 -8.92 -15.74 -20.25
C VAL A 151 -8.69 -17.00 -21.09
N ALA A 152 -7.70 -17.00 -21.99
CA ALA A 152 -7.37 -18.15 -22.81
C ALA A 152 -6.90 -19.36 -21.97
N GLU A 153 -6.14 -19.15 -20.92
CA GLU A 153 -5.74 -20.19 -19.96
C GLU A 153 -6.96 -20.85 -19.31
N TYR A 154 -7.86 -20.08 -18.72
CA TYR A 154 -9.11 -20.61 -18.15
C TYR A 154 -9.99 -21.32 -19.18
N ARG A 155 -10.00 -20.81 -20.43
CA ARG A 155 -10.69 -21.50 -21.53
C ARG A 155 -10.07 -22.86 -21.84
N ALA A 156 -8.76 -22.98 -21.81
CA ALA A 156 -8.04 -24.23 -22.01
C ALA A 156 -8.31 -25.25 -20.88
N GLU A 157 -8.57 -24.76 -19.64
CA GLU A 157 -9.01 -25.56 -18.50
C GLU A 157 -10.49 -26.01 -18.60
N GLY A 158 -11.25 -25.56 -19.62
CA GLY A 158 -12.62 -25.97 -19.86
C GLY A 158 -13.70 -25.04 -19.33
N PHE A 159 -13.36 -23.84 -18.88
CA PHE A 159 -14.33 -22.81 -18.49
C PHE A 159 -15.11 -22.31 -19.74
N THR A 160 -16.37 -21.91 -19.56
CA THR A 160 -17.06 -21.12 -20.58
C THR A 160 -16.42 -19.75 -20.71
N GLN A 161 -16.65 -19.05 -21.85
CA GLN A 161 -16.10 -17.69 -22.03
C GLN A 161 -16.49 -16.75 -20.88
N GLU A 162 -17.74 -16.74 -20.47
CA GLU A 162 -18.23 -15.90 -19.37
C GLU A 162 -17.57 -16.24 -18.04
N LYS A 163 -17.39 -17.54 -17.73
CA LYS A 163 -16.72 -17.97 -16.50
C LYS A 163 -15.23 -17.67 -16.53
N ALA A 164 -14.59 -17.82 -17.68
CA ALA A 164 -13.18 -17.48 -17.84
C ALA A 164 -12.93 -15.99 -17.60
N VAL A 165 -13.72 -15.12 -18.22
CA VAL A 165 -13.66 -13.66 -17.99
C VAL A 165 -13.94 -13.32 -16.54
N SER A 166 -14.96 -13.90 -15.92
CA SER A 166 -15.27 -13.65 -14.51
C SER A 166 -14.15 -14.12 -13.57
N ALA A 167 -13.52 -15.26 -13.83
CA ALA A 167 -12.41 -15.75 -13.05
C ALA A 167 -11.15 -14.87 -13.22
N THR A 168 -10.86 -14.45 -14.45
CA THR A 168 -9.74 -13.55 -14.75
C THR A 168 -9.84 -12.26 -13.95
N ARG A 169 -11.02 -11.67 -13.86
CA ARG A 169 -11.27 -10.41 -13.14
C ARG A 169 -10.94 -10.42 -11.65
N ASN A 170 -10.76 -11.57 -11.04
CA ASN A 170 -10.38 -11.66 -9.63
C ASN A 170 -8.87 -11.46 -9.42
N THR A 171 -8.05 -11.57 -10.47
CA THR A 171 -6.59 -11.54 -10.39
C THR A 171 -5.93 -10.65 -11.43
N VAL A 172 -6.58 -10.40 -12.56
CA VAL A 172 -6.10 -9.52 -13.63
C VAL A 172 -7.16 -8.47 -13.94
N ALA A 173 -6.81 -7.22 -13.80
CA ALA A 173 -7.72 -6.10 -14.08
C ALA A 173 -8.09 -6.03 -15.55
N ASP A 174 -9.34 -5.63 -15.84
CA ASP A 174 -9.75 -5.24 -17.18
C ASP A 174 -8.82 -4.12 -17.72
N PRO A 175 -8.54 -4.04 -19.02
CA PRO A 175 -7.81 -2.90 -19.61
C PRO A 175 -8.49 -1.58 -19.26
N GLY A 176 -7.69 -0.62 -18.81
CA GLY A 176 -8.17 0.66 -18.27
C GLY A 176 -8.44 0.62 -16.76
N ALA A 177 -8.69 -0.55 -16.16
CA ALA A 177 -9.00 -0.69 -14.73
C ALA A 177 -7.79 -1.08 -13.87
N SER A 178 -6.62 -1.21 -14.46
CA SER A 178 -5.38 -1.55 -13.75
C SER A 178 -4.70 -0.29 -13.21
N GLU A 179 -4.36 -0.28 -11.92
CA GLU A 179 -3.58 0.81 -11.32
C GLU A 179 -2.16 0.94 -11.91
N HIS A 180 -1.63 -0.14 -12.51
CA HIS A 180 -0.35 -0.08 -13.22
C HIS A 180 -0.34 0.90 -14.39
N HIS A 181 -1.49 1.26 -14.96
CA HIS A 181 -1.57 2.32 -15.98
C HIS A 181 -1.12 3.69 -15.45
N THR A 182 -1.22 3.91 -14.15
CA THR A 182 -0.83 5.19 -13.54
C THR A 182 0.68 5.37 -13.36
N GLY A 183 1.47 4.30 -13.50
CA GLY A 183 2.88 4.29 -13.09
C GLY A 183 3.12 4.38 -11.58
N LEU A 184 2.04 4.42 -10.77
CA LEU A 184 2.09 4.57 -9.32
C LEU A 184 1.94 3.23 -8.58
N ALA A 185 1.66 2.14 -9.28
CA ALA A 185 1.54 0.80 -8.70
C ALA A 185 2.75 -0.06 -9.05
N PHE A 186 3.22 -0.83 -8.07
CA PHE A 186 4.41 -1.67 -8.19
C PHE A 186 4.19 -3.01 -7.52
N ASP A 187 4.73 -4.08 -8.14
CA ASP A 187 4.77 -5.40 -7.55
C ASP A 187 6.16 -5.64 -6.94
N ILE A 188 6.20 -5.76 -5.61
CA ILE A 188 7.41 -5.96 -4.83
C ILE A 188 7.53 -7.43 -4.45
N THR A 189 8.65 -8.03 -4.76
CA THR A 189 8.90 -9.46 -4.55
C THR A 189 10.31 -9.72 -4.00
N VAL A 190 10.64 -10.98 -3.84
CA VAL A 190 11.98 -11.47 -3.54
C VAL A 190 12.32 -12.53 -4.59
N ALA A 191 13.50 -12.44 -5.20
CA ALA A 191 13.88 -13.35 -6.27
C ALA A 191 13.93 -14.81 -5.78
N GLY A 192 13.28 -15.70 -6.55
CA GLY A 192 13.35 -17.14 -6.35
C GLY A 192 12.54 -17.71 -5.17
N THR A 193 11.67 -16.91 -4.54
CA THR A 193 10.81 -17.39 -3.44
C THR A 193 9.41 -16.78 -3.49
N ILE A 194 8.48 -17.37 -2.74
CA ILE A 194 7.14 -16.82 -2.52
C ILE A 194 7.27 -15.64 -1.56
N PHE A 195 6.73 -14.48 -1.92
CA PHE A 195 6.87 -13.24 -1.15
C PHE A 195 6.11 -13.28 0.18
N LYS A 196 4.92 -13.89 0.21
CA LYS A 196 4.09 -13.99 1.43
C LYS A 196 4.84 -14.73 2.55
N GLY A 197 4.95 -14.07 3.71
CA GLY A 197 5.62 -14.60 4.91
C GLY A 197 7.13 -14.35 4.97
N THR A 198 7.72 -13.66 3.98
CA THR A 198 9.14 -13.25 4.06
C THR A 198 9.31 -12.07 5.02
N GLU A 199 10.54 -11.87 5.52
CA GLU A 199 10.87 -10.67 6.33
C GLU A 199 10.63 -9.37 5.56
N GLN A 200 10.82 -9.40 4.24
CA GLN A 200 10.55 -8.27 3.35
C GLN A 200 9.05 -7.94 3.33
N GLN A 201 8.19 -8.94 3.15
CA GLN A 201 6.74 -8.71 3.18
C GLN A 201 6.27 -8.16 4.52
N ILE A 202 6.76 -8.72 5.64
CA ILE A 202 6.40 -8.27 6.98
C ILE A 202 6.85 -6.81 7.19
N TRP A 203 8.07 -6.48 6.79
CA TRP A 203 8.60 -5.13 6.89
C TRP A 203 7.81 -4.16 6.01
N LEU A 204 7.55 -4.52 4.75
CA LEU A 204 6.81 -3.70 3.79
C LEU A 204 5.42 -3.33 4.31
N HIS A 205 4.66 -4.32 4.77
CA HIS A 205 3.30 -4.11 5.29
C HIS A 205 3.25 -3.21 6.53
N LYS A 206 4.33 -3.20 7.30
CA LYS A 206 4.44 -2.36 8.48
C LYS A 206 4.84 -0.92 8.17
N HIS A 207 5.69 -0.71 7.17
CA HIS A 207 6.42 0.55 6.99
C HIS A 207 6.09 1.33 5.72
N CYS A 208 5.54 0.70 4.67
CA CYS A 208 5.31 1.38 3.37
C CYS A 208 4.46 2.64 3.49
N TRP A 209 3.56 2.67 4.46
CA TRP A 209 2.66 3.79 4.75
C TRP A 209 3.40 5.09 5.10
N ASP A 210 4.56 5.00 5.74
CA ASP A 210 5.37 6.15 6.13
C ASP A 210 6.12 6.78 4.94
N TYR A 211 6.10 6.08 3.78
CA TYR A 211 6.74 6.51 2.53
C TYR A 211 5.73 6.83 1.42
N GLY A 212 4.46 7.01 1.76
CA GLY A 212 3.42 7.37 0.79
C GLY A 212 2.83 6.17 0.02
N PHE A 213 3.17 4.93 0.38
CA PHE A 213 2.60 3.74 -0.22
C PHE A 213 1.52 3.11 0.65
N ILE A 214 0.58 2.43 0.01
CA ILE A 214 -0.43 1.60 0.66
C ILE A 214 -0.29 0.16 0.18
N ILE A 215 -0.68 -0.80 1.01
CA ILE A 215 -0.99 -2.15 0.57
C ILE A 215 -2.38 -2.08 -0.06
N ARG A 216 -2.43 -2.22 -1.38
CA ARG A 216 -3.63 -1.88 -2.15
C ARG A 216 -4.78 -2.86 -1.95
N TYR A 217 -4.48 -4.16 -1.99
CA TYR A 217 -5.46 -5.23 -1.90
C TYR A 217 -5.25 -6.03 -0.62
N GLN A 218 -6.01 -5.66 0.42
CA GLN A 218 -5.92 -6.26 1.75
C GLN A 218 -6.97 -7.37 1.91
N GLU A 219 -6.67 -8.39 2.74
CA GLU A 219 -7.55 -9.56 2.95
C GLU A 219 -8.95 -9.20 3.49
N ASP A 220 -9.05 -8.14 4.29
CA ASP A 220 -10.32 -7.66 4.87
C ASP A 220 -11.06 -6.65 3.98
N LYS A 221 -10.57 -6.38 2.76
CA LYS A 221 -11.11 -5.39 1.82
C LYS A 221 -11.48 -5.96 0.44
N GLU A 222 -11.41 -7.28 0.26
CA GLU A 222 -11.67 -7.94 -1.03
C GLU A 222 -13.08 -7.65 -1.58
N ASP A 223 -14.09 -7.61 -0.70
CA ASP A 223 -15.47 -7.30 -1.09
C ASP A 223 -15.66 -5.85 -1.57
N ILE A 224 -14.78 -4.92 -1.14
CA ILE A 224 -14.83 -3.51 -1.51
C ILE A 224 -14.01 -3.27 -2.78
N THR A 225 -12.79 -3.78 -2.81
CA THR A 225 -11.86 -3.56 -3.94
C THR A 225 -12.21 -4.40 -5.16
N GLY A 226 -12.94 -5.53 -4.96
CA GLY A 226 -13.26 -6.50 -5.99
C GLY A 226 -12.07 -7.35 -6.47
N PHE A 227 -10.95 -7.32 -5.74
CA PHE A 227 -9.75 -8.12 -5.99
C PHE A 227 -9.42 -9.01 -4.80
N LEU A 228 -8.84 -10.17 -5.07
CA LEU A 228 -8.22 -10.99 -4.04
C LEU A 228 -7.00 -10.26 -3.45
N ALA A 229 -6.68 -10.58 -2.21
CA ALA A 229 -5.58 -9.95 -1.51
C ALA A 229 -4.22 -10.21 -2.18
N GLU A 230 -3.46 -9.15 -2.40
CA GLU A 230 -2.14 -9.17 -3.00
C GLU A 230 -1.11 -8.54 -2.06
N CYS A 231 -0.34 -9.37 -1.38
CA CYS A 231 0.63 -8.88 -0.40
C CYS A 231 1.86 -8.20 -1.01
N TRP A 232 2.04 -8.30 -2.33
CA TRP A 232 3.15 -7.73 -3.10
C TRP A 232 2.80 -6.42 -3.79
N HIS A 233 1.52 -6.14 -4.02
CA HIS A 233 1.06 -4.99 -4.76
C HIS A 233 0.94 -3.76 -3.86
N ILE A 234 1.80 -2.76 -4.11
CA ILE A 234 1.77 -1.47 -3.43
C ILE A 234 1.37 -0.37 -4.40
N ARG A 235 0.63 0.61 -3.87
CA ARG A 235 0.22 1.81 -4.60
C ARG A 235 0.75 3.06 -3.92
N TYR A 236 1.41 3.93 -4.67
CA TYR A 236 1.79 5.25 -4.20
C TYR A 236 0.59 6.20 -4.24
N VAL A 237 0.26 6.77 -3.11
CA VAL A 237 -0.81 7.77 -2.92
C VAL A 237 -0.27 9.07 -2.32
N GLY A 238 1.01 9.07 -1.92
CA GLY A 238 1.68 10.19 -1.28
C GLY A 238 1.32 10.35 0.21
N LEU A 239 2.08 11.21 0.86
CA LEU A 239 1.78 11.68 2.21
C LEU A 239 0.90 12.94 2.12
N PRO A 240 -0.07 13.10 3.01
CA PRO A 240 -0.35 12.29 4.20
C PRO A 240 -1.35 11.14 3.97
N HIS A 241 -1.83 10.94 2.74
CA HIS A 241 -2.92 10.01 2.41
C HIS A 241 -2.65 8.58 2.90
N SER A 242 -1.45 8.05 2.66
CA SER A 242 -1.09 6.70 3.07
C SER A 242 -1.15 6.49 4.58
N THR A 243 -0.61 7.41 5.37
CA THR A 243 -0.64 7.32 6.84
C THR A 243 -2.04 7.47 7.40
N GLU A 244 -2.86 8.33 6.82
CA GLU A 244 -4.27 8.48 7.21
C GLU A 244 -5.08 7.22 6.91
N MET A 245 -4.88 6.61 5.73
CA MET A 245 -5.51 5.33 5.36
C MET A 245 -5.11 4.22 6.33
N ARG A 246 -3.80 4.11 6.66
CA ARG A 246 -3.33 3.17 7.68
C ARG A 246 -4.03 3.38 9.02
N ASP A 247 -4.00 4.61 9.53
CA ASP A 247 -4.46 4.95 10.88
C ASP A 247 -5.97 4.72 11.04
N ARG A 248 -6.73 4.83 9.95
CA ARG A 248 -8.17 4.59 9.91
C ARG A 248 -8.55 3.21 9.37
N ASN A 249 -7.58 2.38 8.99
CA ASN A 249 -7.78 1.07 8.35
C ASN A 249 -8.69 1.13 7.10
N LEU A 250 -8.41 2.07 6.19
CA LEU A 250 -9.20 2.28 4.97
C LEU A 250 -8.45 1.75 3.75
N CYS A 251 -9.18 1.13 2.81
CA CYS A 251 -8.73 0.98 1.43
C CYS A 251 -8.93 2.29 0.64
N LEU A 252 -8.45 2.36 -0.59
CA LEU A 252 -8.50 3.59 -1.38
C LEU A 252 -9.94 4.01 -1.70
N GLU A 253 -10.83 3.07 -2.00
CA GLU A 253 -12.25 3.31 -2.24
C GLU A 253 -12.94 3.94 -1.02
N GLU A 254 -12.74 3.35 0.17
CA GLU A 254 -13.30 3.90 1.41
C GLU A 254 -12.75 5.30 1.72
N TYR A 255 -11.46 5.50 1.49
CA TYR A 255 -10.80 6.78 1.72
C TYR A 255 -11.36 7.90 0.84
N LEU A 256 -11.69 7.58 -0.41
CA LEU A 256 -12.26 8.51 -1.38
C LEU A 256 -13.80 8.65 -1.28
N GLY A 257 -14.46 7.79 -0.49
CA GLY A 257 -15.91 7.78 -0.35
C GLY A 257 -16.64 7.10 -1.51
N GLU A 258 -15.96 6.18 -2.21
CA GLU A 258 -16.44 5.45 -3.38
C GLU A 258 -16.76 3.97 -3.06
N ALA A 259 -16.87 3.61 -1.76
CA ALA A 259 -17.16 2.26 -1.27
C ALA A 259 -18.64 2.04 -0.94
#